data_26b3fe89f8bcceb01810f6e07636471d
#
_entry.id   26b3fe89f8bcceb01810f6e07636471d
#
_cell.length_a   1.000
_cell.length_b   1.000
_cell.length_c   1.000
_cell.angle_alpha   90.00
_cell.angle_beta   90.00
_cell.angle_gamma   90.00
#
_symmetry.space_group_name_H-M   'P 1'
#
loop_
_entity.id
_entity.type
_entity.pdbx_description
1 polymer ?
#
loop_
_entity_poly.entity_id
_entity_poly.type
_entity_poly.pdbx_seq_one_letter_code
_entity_poly.pdbx_strand_id
1 'polypeptide(L)'
;MSRFGIISDIHGNSHALMAVYDRLGEMNVDRIICLGDIVGYGPAPAKCLDLVLDYCDEVVRGNHDEAALDPNLGKYFNHAALTALNWTRDQLGPSHLIALSHMKTRIRLGDALLLVHDTPALHDSAYVHEVGHAVEAFASLDEGICLHGHTHLPTVFSTPEGEATAESVLLQIPSDGAPIVLDPLQRHLCNPGAVGQPRDSDPRASFAILEYSSPDAEAIFTVHRTEYDIAAAQEAAQKAGLPTILAERLSMGA
;
A
#
# COMPACT_ATOMS: atom_id res chain seq x y z
N MET A 1 10.99 10.08 18.81
CA MET A 1 10.19 10.20 17.59
C MET A 1 10.70 9.16 16.62
N SER A 2 9.88 8.22 16.23
CA SER A 2 10.25 7.19 15.27
C SER A 2 9.83 7.60 13.87
N ARG A 3 10.64 7.26 12.86
CA ARG A 3 10.38 7.52 11.45
C ARG A 3 10.10 6.21 10.73
N PHE A 4 8.86 6.01 10.33
CA PHE A 4 8.43 4.83 9.61
C PHE A 4 8.36 5.12 8.10
N GLY A 5 9.05 4.32 7.29
CA GLY A 5 8.82 4.26 5.85
C GLY A 5 7.59 3.40 5.57
N ILE A 6 6.59 3.95 4.89
CA ILE A 6 5.33 3.27 4.60
C ILE A 6 5.25 3.00 3.10
N ILE A 7 5.17 1.74 2.72
CA ILE A 7 5.05 1.29 1.32
C ILE A 7 3.81 0.41 1.16
N SER A 8 3.24 0.40 -0.03
CA SER A 8 2.06 -0.40 -0.38
C SER A 8 2.01 -0.70 -1.88
N ASP A 9 1.23 -1.70 -2.28
CA ASP A 9 0.84 -1.92 -3.67
C ASP A 9 2.05 -2.02 -4.61
N ILE A 10 2.97 -2.93 -4.27
CA ILE A 10 4.25 -3.16 -4.97
C ILE A 10 4.02 -3.89 -6.29
N HIS A 11 3.09 -4.84 -6.27
CA HIS A 11 2.64 -5.57 -7.46
C HIS A 11 3.77 -6.09 -8.35
N GLY A 12 4.75 -6.78 -7.77
CA GLY A 12 5.83 -7.41 -8.52
C GLY A 12 6.71 -6.46 -9.34
N ASN A 13 6.65 -5.14 -9.09
CA ASN A 13 7.48 -4.13 -9.73
C ASN A 13 8.79 -3.91 -8.95
N SER A 14 9.76 -4.79 -9.18
CA SER A 14 11.03 -4.70 -8.46
C SER A 14 11.86 -3.46 -8.83
N HIS A 15 11.65 -2.85 -9.98
CA HIS A 15 12.36 -1.61 -10.36
C HIS A 15 11.90 -0.44 -9.48
N ALA A 16 10.59 -0.30 -9.29
CA ALA A 16 10.03 0.72 -8.42
C ALA A 16 10.39 0.46 -6.94
N LEU A 17 10.26 -0.80 -6.47
CA LEU A 17 10.56 -1.15 -5.09
C LEU A 17 12.01 -0.85 -4.72
N MET A 18 12.97 -1.18 -5.57
CA MET A 18 14.39 -0.89 -5.32
C MET A 18 14.65 0.63 -5.26
N ALA A 19 14.07 1.41 -6.18
CA ALA A 19 14.20 2.88 -6.14
C ALA A 19 13.60 3.48 -4.85
N VAL A 20 12.49 2.91 -4.35
CA VAL A 20 11.90 3.33 -3.06
C VAL A 20 12.81 2.96 -1.89
N TYR A 21 13.41 1.76 -1.87
CA TYR A 21 14.35 1.38 -0.80
C TYR A 21 15.61 2.25 -0.79
N ASP A 22 16.18 2.56 -1.95
CA ASP A 22 17.31 3.48 -2.04
C ASP A 22 16.93 4.85 -1.45
N ARG A 23 15.74 5.36 -1.78
CA ARG A 23 15.25 6.64 -1.27
C ARG A 23 14.97 6.62 0.24
N LEU A 24 14.38 5.54 0.76
CA LEU A 24 14.15 5.36 2.20
C LEU A 24 15.47 5.30 2.99
N GLY A 25 16.51 4.67 2.42
CA GLY A 25 17.85 4.64 2.99
C GLY A 25 18.48 6.03 3.13
N GLU A 26 18.30 6.91 2.12
CA GLU A 26 18.74 8.31 2.19
C GLU A 26 17.97 9.12 3.24
N MET A 27 16.72 8.77 3.51
CA MET A 27 15.84 9.51 4.43
C MET A 27 15.99 9.08 5.89
N ASN A 28 16.87 8.11 6.20
CA ASN A 28 17.15 7.62 7.54
C ASN A 28 15.89 7.20 8.31
N VAL A 29 15.09 6.32 7.73
CA VAL A 29 13.92 5.72 8.40
C VAL A 29 14.40 4.69 9.43
N ASP A 30 13.68 4.59 10.55
CA ASP A 30 14.01 3.62 11.62
C ASP A 30 13.47 2.24 11.30
N ARG A 31 12.29 2.16 10.64
CA ARG A 31 11.57 0.92 10.30
C ARG A 31 10.81 1.10 9.01
N ILE A 32 10.61 0.00 8.28
CA ILE A 32 9.81 -0.03 7.06
C ILE A 32 8.57 -0.90 7.28
N ILE A 33 7.41 -0.38 6.90
CA ILE A 33 6.10 -1.04 6.98
C ILE A 33 5.57 -1.25 5.56
N CYS A 34 5.20 -2.48 5.22
CA CYS A 34 4.55 -2.81 3.97
C CYS A 34 3.05 -3.10 4.20
N LEU A 35 2.20 -2.38 3.51
CA LEU A 35 0.74 -2.49 3.64
C LEU A 35 0.12 -3.51 2.67
N GLY A 36 0.92 -4.42 2.08
CA GLY A 36 0.43 -5.52 1.26
C GLY A 36 0.41 -5.25 -0.24
N ASP A 37 -0.19 -6.19 -0.98
CA ASP A 37 -0.16 -6.29 -2.43
C ASP A 37 1.27 -6.26 -2.98
N ILE A 38 2.07 -7.18 -2.44
CA ILE A 38 3.47 -7.36 -2.83
C ILE A 38 3.54 -7.99 -4.21
N VAL A 39 2.65 -8.96 -4.47
CA VAL A 39 2.60 -9.74 -5.71
C VAL A 39 1.42 -9.32 -6.62
N GLY A 40 1.28 -9.98 -7.75
CA GLY A 40 0.28 -9.66 -8.76
C GLY A 40 0.75 -8.59 -9.76
N TYR A 41 0.07 -8.45 -10.87
CA TYR A 41 0.31 -7.54 -11.99
C TYR A 41 1.72 -7.59 -12.62
N GLY A 42 2.77 -7.37 -11.86
CA GLY A 42 4.13 -7.16 -12.37
C GLY A 42 4.98 -8.41 -12.49
N PRO A 43 6.15 -8.29 -13.14
CA PRO A 43 6.93 -9.44 -13.65
C PRO A 43 7.91 -10.05 -12.63
N ALA A 44 8.01 -9.51 -11.39
CA ALA A 44 9.00 -9.98 -10.42
C ALA A 44 8.41 -10.29 -9.03
N PRO A 45 7.32 -11.09 -8.92
CA PRO A 45 6.62 -11.31 -7.64
C PRO A 45 7.52 -11.96 -6.58
N ALA A 46 8.28 -13.00 -6.93
CA ALA A 46 9.17 -13.69 -6.01
C ALA A 46 10.27 -12.75 -5.49
N LYS A 47 10.92 -11.99 -6.39
CA LYS A 47 11.96 -11.02 -6.01
C LYS A 47 11.41 -9.92 -5.09
N CYS A 48 10.21 -9.41 -5.38
CA CYS A 48 9.59 -8.38 -4.53
C CYS A 48 9.26 -8.94 -3.14
N LEU A 49 8.77 -10.16 -3.08
CA LEU A 49 8.47 -10.82 -1.80
C LEU A 49 9.74 -11.05 -0.98
N ASP A 50 10.82 -11.55 -1.59
CA ASP A 50 12.11 -11.71 -0.92
C ASP A 50 12.62 -10.38 -0.35
N LEU A 51 12.58 -9.31 -1.16
CA LEU A 51 12.99 -7.96 -0.72
C LEU A 51 12.13 -7.44 0.43
N VAL A 52 10.82 -7.66 0.41
CA VAL A 52 9.93 -7.24 1.50
C VAL A 52 10.22 -8.01 2.78
N LEU A 53 10.48 -9.31 2.69
CA LEU A 53 10.83 -10.14 3.85
C LEU A 53 12.20 -9.76 4.44
N ASP A 54 13.13 -9.29 3.62
CA ASP A 54 14.47 -8.90 4.06
C ASP A 54 14.52 -7.49 4.67
N TYR A 55 13.68 -6.55 4.20
CA TYR A 55 13.81 -5.13 4.53
C TYR A 55 12.64 -4.55 5.34
N CYS A 56 11.46 -5.18 5.38
CA CYS A 56 10.33 -4.65 6.11
C CYS A 56 10.20 -5.26 7.51
N ASP A 57 9.94 -4.42 8.50
CA ASP A 57 9.77 -4.83 9.90
C ASP A 57 8.35 -5.36 10.17
N GLU A 58 7.36 -4.79 9.50
CA GLU A 58 5.95 -5.22 9.56
C GLU A 58 5.37 -5.32 8.16
N VAL A 59 4.63 -6.40 7.92
CA VAL A 59 4.00 -6.67 6.62
C VAL A 59 2.58 -7.15 6.84
N VAL A 60 1.60 -6.47 6.25
CA VAL A 60 0.24 -7.01 6.13
C VAL A 60 0.05 -7.64 4.76
N ARG A 61 -0.85 -8.62 4.68
CA ARG A 61 -1.20 -9.31 3.44
C ARG A 61 -2.30 -8.55 2.71
N GLY A 62 -2.07 -8.24 1.43
CA GLY A 62 -3.07 -7.65 0.55
C GLY A 62 -3.95 -8.69 -0.15
N ASN A 63 -4.96 -8.22 -0.87
CA ASN A 63 -5.92 -9.10 -1.57
C ASN A 63 -5.27 -9.85 -2.76
N HIS A 64 -4.27 -9.28 -3.44
CA HIS A 64 -3.51 -10.00 -4.46
C HIS A 64 -2.60 -11.07 -3.86
N ASP A 65 -2.00 -10.79 -2.69
CA ASP A 65 -1.21 -11.77 -1.95
C ASP A 65 -2.09 -12.95 -1.49
N GLU A 66 -3.31 -12.65 -1.04
CA GLU A 66 -4.29 -13.64 -0.61
C GLU A 66 -4.82 -14.47 -1.79
N ALA A 67 -5.12 -13.83 -2.92
CA ALA A 67 -5.53 -14.51 -4.13
C ALA A 67 -4.42 -15.40 -4.74
N ALA A 68 -3.15 -15.09 -4.49
CA ALA A 68 -2.04 -15.97 -4.86
C ALA A 68 -2.08 -17.30 -4.07
N LEU A 69 -2.59 -17.29 -2.84
CA LEU A 69 -2.79 -18.47 -2.00
C LEU A 69 -4.05 -19.25 -2.39
N ASP A 70 -5.18 -18.57 -2.57
CA ASP A 70 -6.47 -19.18 -2.97
C ASP A 70 -6.98 -18.62 -4.31
N PRO A 71 -6.93 -19.43 -5.39
CA PRO A 71 -7.43 -19.02 -6.72
C PRO A 71 -8.88 -18.59 -6.74
N ASN A 72 -9.69 -19.05 -5.77
CA ASN A 72 -11.10 -18.71 -5.73
C ASN A 72 -11.33 -17.23 -5.41
N LEU A 73 -10.41 -16.57 -4.74
CA LEU A 73 -10.49 -15.16 -4.41
C LEU A 73 -10.27 -14.26 -5.64
N GLY A 74 -9.53 -14.76 -6.64
CA GLY A 74 -9.35 -14.04 -7.92
C GLY A 74 -10.58 -13.98 -8.84
N LYS A 75 -11.70 -14.62 -8.49
CA LYS A 75 -12.91 -14.66 -9.35
C LYS A 75 -13.50 -13.30 -9.69
N TYR A 76 -13.29 -12.33 -8.82
CA TYR A 76 -13.79 -10.96 -8.98
C TYR A 76 -12.81 -10.03 -9.68
N PHE A 77 -11.61 -10.51 -9.99
CA PHE A 77 -10.59 -9.74 -10.69
C PHE A 77 -10.98 -9.56 -12.16
N ASN A 78 -10.65 -8.41 -12.73
CA ASN A 78 -10.75 -8.23 -14.18
C ASN A 78 -9.80 -9.17 -14.94
N HIS A 79 -10.02 -9.33 -16.23
CA HIS A 79 -9.28 -10.30 -17.06
C HIS A 79 -7.76 -10.12 -16.98
N ALA A 80 -7.26 -8.89 -17.02
CA ALA A 80 -5.81 -8.63 -16.96
C ALA A 80 -5.22 -8.99 -15.60
N ALA A 81 -5.92 -8.62 -14.50
CA ALA A 81 -5.53 -8.96 -13.14
C ALA A 81 -5.54 -10.49 -12.91
N LEU A 82 -6.57 -11.19 -13.38
CA LEU A 82 -6.66 -12.64 -13.26
C LEU A 82 -5.57 -13.36 -14.06
N THR A 83 -5.28 -12.89 -15.28
CA THR A 83 -4.18 -13.44 -16.10
C THR A 83 -2.84 -13.26 -15.40
N ALA A 84 -2.57 -12.07 -14.86
CA ALA A 84 -1.35 -11.79 -14.11
C ALA A 84 -1.28 -12.60 -12.81
N LEU A 85 -2.39 -12.80 -12.10
CA LEU A 85 -2.45 -13.61 -10.89
C LEU A 85 -2.07 -15.07 -11.16
N ASN A 86 -2.63 -15.67 -12.22
CA ASN A 86 -2.29 -17.05 -12.60
C ASN A 86 -0.81 -17.17 -12.94
N TRP A 87 -0.27 -16.24 -13.71
CA TRP A 87 1.16 -16.17 -14.01
C TRP A 87 2.01 -15.99 -12.74
N THR A 88 1.62 -15.09 -11.85
CA THR A 88 2.29 -14.84 -10.55
C THR A 88 2.42 -16.12 -9.74
N ARG A 89 1.37 -16.92 -9.66
CA ARG A 89 1.37 -18.19 -8.90
C ARG A 89 2.39 -19.18 -9.44
N ASP A 90 2.59 -19.22 -10.77
CA ASP A 90 3.59 -20.08 -11.40
C ASP A 90 5.03 -19.62 -11.12
N GLN A 91 5.22 -18.35 -10.71
CA GLN A 91 6.52 -17.79 -10.34
C GLN A 91 6.86 -17.97 -8.85
N LEU A 92 5.88 -18.27 -7.99
CA LEU A 92 6.06 -18.40 -6.55
C LEU A 92 6.40 -19.85 -6.17
N GLY A 93 7.53 -20.03 -5.50
CA GLY A 93 7.90 -21.33 -4.92
C GLY A 93 7.16 -21.61 -3.59
N PRO A 94 7.27 -22.86 -3.07
CA PRO A 94 6.61 -23.24 -1.81
C PRO A 94 6.98 -22.35 -0.62
N SER A 95 8.23 -21.89 -0.52
CA SER A 95 8.67 -20.97 0.54
C SER A 95 7.95 -19.63 0.49
N HIS A 96 7.74 -19.09 -0.71
CA HIS A 96 6.99 -17.84 -0.92
C HIS A 96 5.53 -17.99 -0.49
N LEU A 97 4.87 -19.08 -0.87
CA LEU A 97 3.48 -19.35 -0.48
C LEU A 97 3.35 -19.52 1.04
N ILE A 98 4.31 -20.19 1.68
CA ILE A 98 4.36 -20.30 3.15
C ILE A 98 4.52 -18.91 3.77
N ALA A 99 5.43 -18.07 3.28
CA ALA A 99 5.63 -16.72 3.79
C ALA A 99 4.34 -15.88 3.68
N LEU A 100 3.71 -15.84 2.51
CA LEU A 100 2.43 -15.15 2.31
C LEU A 100 1.34 -15.68 3.27
N SER A 101 1.27 -16.99 3.49
CA SER A 101 0.24 -17.58 4.36
C SER A 101 0.38 -17.20 5.83
N HIS A 102 1.59 -16.86 6.28
CA HIS A 102 1.86 -16.42 7.65
C HIS A 102 1.68 -14.91 7.85
N MET A 103 1.59 -14.12 6.79
CA MET A 103 1.31 -12.69 6.91
C MET A 103 -0.09 -12.45 7.45
N LYS A 104 -0.20 -11.51 8.38
CA LYS A 104 -1.48 -11.08 8.94
C LYS A 104 -2.18 -10.10 7.99
N THR A 105 -3.50 -10.10 7.99
CA THR A 105 -4.31 -9.10 7.27
C THR A 105 -4.48 -7.81 8.07
N ARG A 106 -4.19 -7.86 9.38
CA ARG A 106 -4.34 -6.73 10.31
C ARG A 106 -3.25 -6.78 11.37
N ILE A 107 -2.56 -5.66 11.61
CA ILE A 107 -1.52 -5.52 12.66
C ILE A 107 -1.80 -4.25 13.45
N ARG A 108 -1.76 -4.35 14.78
CA ARG A 108 -1.76 -3.19 15.68
C ARG A 108 -0.36 -2.94 16.19
N LEU A 109 0.12 -1.71 16.03
CA LEU A 109 1.40 -1.26 16.58
C LEU A 109 1.13 -0.32 17.78
N GLY A 110 1.34 -0.86 18.98
CA GLY A 110 0.90 -0.19 20.21
C GLY A 110 -0.63 0.00 20.23
N ASP A 111 -1.06 1.08 20.87
CA ASP A 111 -2.49 1.35 21.08
C ASP A 111 -3.09 2.30 20.04
N ALA A 112 -2.28 2.90 19.17
CA ALA A 112 -2.73 3.98 18.30
C ALA A 112 -2.58 3.77 16.80
N LEU A 113 -1.78 2.79 16.37
CA LEU A 113 -1.56 2.55 14.93
C LEU A 113 -2.17 1.23 14.50
N LEU A 114 -3.03 1.27 13.49
CA LEU A 114 -3.58 0.12 12.82
C LEU A 114 -2.99 0.03 11.39
N LEU A 115 -2.54 -1.16 11.02
CA LEU A 115 -2.09 -1.49 9.66
C LEU A 115 -3.07 -2.47 9.04
N VAL A 116 -3.60 -2.13 7.88
CA VAL A 116 -4.44 -3.00 7.04
C VAL A 116 -4.05 -2.79 5.58
N HIS A 117 -4.53 -3.65 4.70
CA HIS A 117 -4.36 -3.40 3.26
C HIS A 117 -5.49 -2.54 2.70
N ASP A 118 -6.74 -2.89 2.95
CA ASP A 118 -7.93 -2.28 2.34
C ASP A 118 -8.68 -1.32 3.28
N THR A 119 -9.38 -1.82 4.28
CA THR A 119 -10.21 -1.05 5.20
C THR A 119 -10.08 -1.56 6.63
N PRO A 120 -10.20 -0.70 7.67
CA PRO A 120 -10.31 -1.16 9.05
C PRO A 120 -11.62 -1.95 9.32
N ALA A 121 -12.63 -1.85 8.48
CA ALA A 121 -13.84 -2.66 8.58
C ALA A 121 -13.54 -4.14 8.29
N LEU A 122 -14.23 -5.05 8.98
CA LEU A 122 -14.05 -6.50 8.81
C LEU A 122 -14.82 -7.05 7.59
N HIS A 123 -14.99 -6.26 6.55
CA HIS A 123 -15.73 -6.62 5.34
C HIS A 123 -14.82 -6.68 4.13
N ASP A 124 -15.21 -7.51 3.15
CA ASP A 124 -14.43 -7.79 1.96
C ASP A 124 -14.07 -6.53 1.15
N SER A 125 -12.77 -6.34 0.93
CA SER A 125 -12.16 -5.51 -0.13
C SER A 125 -12.83 -4.16 -0.44
N ALA A 126 -13.17 -3.35 0.58
CA ALA A 126 -13.74 -2.03 0.36
C ALA A 126 -12.66 -1.00 0.02
N TYR A 127 -12.83 -0.29 -1.08
CA TYR A 127 -11.95 0.82 -1.46
C TYR A 127 -12.28 2.06 -0.62
N VAL A 128 -11.30 2.59 0.11
CA VAL A 128 -11.44 3.85 0.83
C VAL A 128 -10.88 4.98 -0.05
N HIS A 129 -11.68 5.52 -0.96
CA HIS A 129 -11.25 6.57 -1.89
C HIS A 129 -12.19 7.80 -1.94
N GLU A 130 -13.31 7.76 -1.23
CA GLU A 130 -14.23 8.89 -1.09
C GLU A 130 -14.76 9.01 0.34
N VAL A 131 -15.35 10.15 0.66
CA VAL A 131 -15.82 10.46 2.03
C VAL A 131 -16.81 9.43 2.57
N GLY A 132 -17.73 8.91 1.74
CA GLY A 132 -18.68 7.88 2.15
C GLY A 132 -17.99 6.61 2.66
N HIS A 133 -16.98 6.12 1.95
CA HIS A 133 -16.18 4.97 2.35
C HIS A 133 -15.36 5.25 3.64
N ALA A 134 -14.84 6.48 3.77
CA ALA A 134 -14.10 6.86 4.98
C ALA A 134 -15.02 6.89 6.22
N VAL A 135 -16.26 7.34 6.09
CA VAL A 135 -17.27 7.30 7.18
C VAL A 135 -17.48 5.85 7.66
N GLU A 136 -17.67 4.91 6.73
CA GLU A 136 -17.82 3.48 7.05
C GLU A 136 -16.55 2.90 7.70
N ALA A 137 -15.38 3.27 7.19
CA ALA A 137 -14.09 2.84 7.73
C ALA A 137 -13.88 3.36 9.16
N PHE A 138 -14.17 4.63 9.43
CA PHE A 138 -14.07 5.22 10.77
C PHE A 138 -15.02 4.57 11.79
N ALA A 139 -16.18 4.05 11.36
CA ALA A 139 -17.09 3.33 12.25
C ALA A 139 -16.49 2.05 12.83
N SER A 140 -15.42 1.52 12.22
CA SER A 140 -14.72 0.29 12.63
C SER A 140 -13.28 0.56 13.11
N LEU A 141 -12.90 1.82 13.30
CA LEU A 141 -11.57 2.24 13.72
C LEU A 141 -11.59 2.70 15.18
N ASP A 142 -10.89 1.98 16.04
CA ASP A 142 -10.69 2.34 17.44
C ASP A 142 -9.37 3.12 17.63
N GLU A 143 -8.39 2.92 16.76
CA GLU A 143 -7.07 3.53 16.81
C GLU A 143 -7.08 4.96 16.25
N GLY A 144 -6.13 5.80 16.70
CA GLY A 144 -5.98 7.18 16.20
C GLY A 144 -5.57 7.27 14.73
N ILE A 145 -4.72 6.33 14.25
CA ILE A 145 -4.20 6.32 12.87
C ILE A 145 -4.33 4.92 12.29
N CYS A 146 -4.99 4.83 11.15
CA CYS A 146 -4.98 3.64 10.30
C CYS A 146 -4.16 3.90 9.02
N LEU A 147 -3.16 3.05 8.77
CA LEU A 147 -2.40 3.04 7.53
C LEU A 147 -2.99 1.97 6.62
N HIS A 148 -3.34 2.34 5.39
CA HIS A 148 -3.94 1.45 4.40
C HIS A 148 -3.43 1.71 2.98
N GLY A 149 -3.63 0.77 2.04
CA GLY A 149 -3.24 0.84 0.63
C GLY A 149 -4.43 0.63 -0.31
N HIS A 150 -4.33 -0.38 -1.19
CA HIS A 150 -5.37 -0.95 -2.06
C HIS A 150 -5.92 0.00 -3.16
N THR A 151 -6.14 1.28 -2.88
CA THR A 151 -6.66 2.23 -3.87
C THR A 151 -5.59 2.69 -4.86
N HIS A 152 -4.31 2.60 -4.47
CA HIS A 152 -3.15 3.16 -5.17
C HIS A 152 -3.17 4.70 -5.27
N LEU A 153 -4.01 5.35 -4.45
CA LEU A 153 -4.17 6.80 -4.42
C LEU A 153 -3.66 7.34 -3.08
N PRO A 154 -2.69 8.25 -3.04
CA PRO A 154 -2.28 8.86 -1.80
C PRO A 154 -3.40 9.76 -1.27
N THR A 155 -3.87 9.46 -0.06
CA THR A 155 -4.96 10.18 0.59
C THR A 155 -4.79 10.22 2.09
N VAL A 156 -5.29 11.28 2.73
CA VAL A 156 -5.49 11.36 4.18
C VAL A 156 -6.93 11.78 4.43
N PHE A 157 -7.69 10.92 5.12
CA PHE A 157 -8.98 11.28 5.67
C PHE A 157 -8.81 11.53 7.17
N SER A 158 -9.45 12.57 7.68
CA SER A 158 -9.43 12.93 9.10
C SER A 158 -10.83 13.23 9.59
N THR A 159 -11.14 12.84 10.84
CA THR A 159 -12.40 13.17 11.51
C THR A 159 -12.15 13.41 12.99
N PRO A 160 -12.85 14.33 13.66
CA PRO A 160 -12.84 14.43 15.12
C PRO A 160 -13.20 13.10 15.78
N GLU A 161 -12.83 12.92 17.05
CA GLU A 161 -13.31 11.79 17.82
C GLU A 161 -14.85 11.75 17.86
N GLY A 162 -15.40 10.54 17.96
CA GLY A 162 -16.83 10.29 18.00
C GLY A 162 -17.37 9.71 16.69
N GLU A 163 -18.66 9.92 16.42
CA GLU A 163 -19.31 9.41 15.21
C GLU A 163 -18.87 10.21 13.99
N ALA A 164 -18.33 9.50 12.98
CA ALA A 164 -17.93 10.10 11.71
C ALA A 164 -19.18 10.32 10.83
N THR A 165 -19.28 11.51 10.24
CA THR A 165 -20.32 11.87 9.26
C THR A 165 -19.70 12.44 8.01
N ALA A 166 -20.46 12.53 6.92
CA ALA A 166 -19.96 13.12 5.69
C ALA A 166 -19.52 14.59 5.85
N GLU A 167 -20.13 15.32 6.79
CA GLU A 167 -19.78 16.71 7.09
C GLU A 167 -18.54 16.83 7.99
N SER A 168 -18.24 15.81 8.82
CA SER A 168 -17.10 15.82 9.74
C SER A 168 -15.83 15.28 9.14
N VAL A 169 -15.92 14.46 8.09
CA VAL A 169 -14.74 13.86 7.43
C VAL A 169 -14.12 14.83 6.45
N LEU A 170 -12.85 15.13 6.67
CA LEU A 170 -12.02 15.95 5.77
C LEU A 170 -11.12 15.03 4.93
N LEU A 171 -11.12 15.22 3.61
CA LEU A 171 -10.18 14.59 2.67
C LEU A 171 -9.07 15.58 2.31
N GLN A 172 -7.83 15.15 2.46
CA GLN A 172 -6.63 15.84 1.96
C GLN A 172 -5.91 14.94 0.95
N ILE A 173 -5.55 15.51 -0.20
CA ILE A 173 -4.70 14.86 -1.20
C ILE A 173 -3.26 15.33 -0.96
N PRO A 174 -2.34 14.46 -0.53
CA PRO A 174 -0.97 14.83 -0.26
C PRO A 174 -0.24 15.29 -1.52
N SER A 175 0.52 16.38 -1.40
CA SER A 175 1.50 16.79 -2.42
C SER A 175 2.87 16.21 -2.09
N ASP A 176 3.68 15.91 -3.12
CA ASP A 176 5.02 15.36 -2.99
C ASP A 176 5.89 16.19 -2.04
N GLY A 177 6.37 15.60 -0.96
CA GLY A 177 7.21 16.21 0.05
C GLY A 177 6.51 17.20 0.99
N ALA A 178 5.19 17.42 0.85
CA ALA A 178 4.46 18.32 1.73
C ALA A 178 3.96 17.59 2.99
N PRO A 179 4.32 18.03 4.21
CA PRO A 179 3.90 17.38 5.44
C PRO A 179 2.41 17.66 5.72
N ILE A 180 1.71 16.63 6.19
CA ILE A 180 0.37 16.72 6.76
C ILE A 180 0.49 16.42 8.26
N VAL A 181 0.04 17.37 9.09
CA VAL A 181 -0.01 17.19 10.54
C VAL A 181 -1.26 16.38 10.89
N LEU A 182 -1.06 15.29 11.62
CA LEU A 182 -2.11 14.43 12.16
C LEU A 182 -2.35 14.83 13.62
N ASP A 183 -3.48 15.48 13.86
CA ASP A 183 -3.89 15.95 15.19
C ASP A 183 -4.27 14.75 16.09
N PRO A 184 -3.68 14.58 17.29
CA PRO A 184 -3.99 13.47 18.18
C PRO A 184 -5.44 13.47 18.71
N LEU A 185 -6.18 14.58 18.57
CA LEU A 185 -7.61 14.67 18.88
C LEU A 185 -8.52 14.25 17.73
N GLN A 186 -7.96 13.73 16.66
CA GLN A 186 -8.66 13.24 15.48
C GLN A 186 -8.27 11.79 15.18
N ARG A 187 -9.11 11.12 14.41
CA ARG A 187 -8.77 9.83 13.78
C ARG A 187 -8.42 10.04 12.33
N HIS A 188 -7.47 9.25 11.85
CA HIS A 188 -6.90 9.41 10.51
C HIS A 188 -6.86 8.09 9.76
N LEU A 189 -7.21 8.12 8.46
CA LEU A 189 -6.95 7.05 7.50
C LEU A 189 -5.92 7.58 6.51
N CYS A 190 -4.74 6.96 6.44
CA CYS A 190 -3.61 7.43 5.66
C CYS A 190 -3.18 6.38 4.64
N ASN A 191 -3.17 6.77 3.36
CA ASN A 191 -2.72 5.93 2.25
C ASN A 191 -1.46 6.54 1.62
N PRO A 192 -0.35 5.78 1.49
CA PRO A 192 0.88 6.27 0.89
C PRO A 192 0.84 6.33 -0.64
N GLY A 193 -0.23 5.84 -1.28
CA GLY A 193 -0.25 5.52 -2.70
C GLY A 193 0.44 4.19 -3.01
N ALA A 194 0.81 3.95 -4.24
CA ALA A 194 1.38 2.69 -4.70
C ALA A 194 2.85 2.82 -5.11
N VAL A 195 3.66 1.84 -4.67
CA VAL A 195 5.05 1.70 -5.15
C VAL A 195 5.07 1.26 -6.61
N GLY A 196 4.35 0.18 -6.92
CA GLY A 196 4.49 -0.51 -8.20
C GLY A 196 3.53 -0.08 -9.30
N GLN A 197 2.37 0.47 -8.93
CA GLN A 197 1.32 0.82 -9.89
C GLN A 197 0.47 2.01 -9.42
N PRO A 198 1.02 3.25 -9.38
CA PRO A 198 0.26 4.46 -9.07
C PRO A 198 -0.95 4.65 -10.01
N ARG A 199 -2.07 5.22 -9.48
CA ARG A 199 -3.33 5.45 -10.22
C ARG A 199 -3.84 6.88 -10.12
N ASP A 200 -2.95 7.82 -9.84
CA ASP A 200 -3.26 9.25 -9.67
C ASP A 200 -2.67 10.12 -10.79
N SER A 201 -2.35 9.51 -11.94
CA SER A 201 -1.75 10.15 -13.12
C SER A 201 -0.30 10.60 -12.92
N ASP A 202 0.36 10.23 -11.81
CA ASP A 202 1.79 10.40 -11.61
C ASP A 202 2.47 9.02 -11.71
N PRO A 203 3.31 8.76 -12.74
CA PRO A 203 3.93 7.45 -12.94
C PRO A 203 5.07 7.14 -11.96
N ARG A 204 5.51 8.11 -11.14
CA ARG A 204 6.54 7.91 -10.14
C ARG A 204 6.03 7.04 -8.99
N ALA A 205 6.88 6.15 -8.48
CA ALA A 205 6.56 5.33 -7.31
C ALA A 205 6.21 6.23 -6.11
N SER A 206 5.15 5.85 -5.37
CA SER A 206 4.67 6.56 -4.19
C SER A 206 4.94 5.78 -2.92
N PHE A 207 5.37 6.48 -1.88
CA PHE A 207 5.56 5.96 -0.53
C PHE A 207 5.38 7.11 0.47
N ALA A 208 5.32 6.81 1.77
CA ALA A 208 5.23 7.87 2.77
C ALA A 208 6.23 7.70 3.90
N ILE A 209 6.50 8.80 4.60
CA ILE A 209 7.16 8.81 5.91
C ILE A 209 6.11 9.20 6.95
N LEU A 210 5.99 8.37 7.99
CA LEU A 210 5.23 8.71 9.21
C LEU A 210 6.23 9.01 10.32
N GLU A 211 6.23 10.24 10.81
CA GLU A 211 6.96 10.64 12.00
C GLU A 211 6.01 10.58 13.20
N TYR A 212 6.26 9.67 14.12
CA TYR A 212 5.37 9.34 15.22
C TYR A 212 6.13 9.22 16.55
N SER A 213 5.56 9.70 17.65
CA SER A 213 6.18 9.61 18.98
C SER A 213 5.29 8.93 20.02
N SER A 214 4.03 9.34 20.12
CA SER A 214 3.05 8.77 21.07
C SER A 214 1.62 9.07 20.59
N PRO A 215 0.59 8.37 21.16
CA PRO A 215 -0.81 8.63 20.84
C PRO A 215 -1.27 10.07 21.10
N ASP A 216 -0.69 10.73 22.10
CA ASP A 216 -1.10 12.06 22.57
C ASP A 216 -0.32 13.21 21.89
N ALA A 217 0.56 12.89 20.95
CA ALA A 217 1.37 13.88 20.25
C ALA A 217 0.98 13.95 18.77
N GLU A 218 1.12 15.14 18.18
CA GLU A 218 1.02 15.29 16.73
C GLU A 218 1.97 14.33 16.02
N ALA A 219 1.46 13.68 14.98
CA ALA A 219 2.27 12.93 14.03
C ALA A 219 2.34 13.68 12.69
N ILE A 220 3.34 13.36 11.88
CA ILE A 220 3.50 13.97 10.55
C ILE A 220 3.50 12.87 9.50
N PHE A 221 2.60 12.98 8.54
CA PHE A 221 2.53 12.08 7.38
C PHE A 221 2.93 12.83 6.13
N THR A 222 3.99 12.36 5.45
CA THR A 222 4.50 13.01 4.25
C THR A 222 4.61 11.98 3.13
N VAL A 223 3.88 12.18 2.05
CA VAL A 223 3.98 11.36 0.84
C VAL A 223 5.16 11.84 0.00
N HIS A 224 5.90 10.90 -0.55
CA HIS A 224 7.04 11.16 -1.42
C HIS A 224 6.88 10.41 -2.75
N ARG A 225 7.48 10.97 -3.79
CA ARG A 225 7.57 10.37 -5.11
C ARG A 225 9.02 10.10 -5.48
N THR A 226 9.27 8.96 -6.10
CA THR A 226 10.59 8.66 -6.64
C THR A 226 10.50 8.12 -8.07
N GLU A 227 11.40 8.60 -8.92
CA GLU A 227 11.55 8.09 -10.27
C GLU A 227 12.17 6.70 -10.24
N TYR A 228 11.79 5.85 -11.20
CA TYR A 228 12.41 4.55 -11.44
C TYR A 228 12.48 4.27 -12.93
N ASP A 229 13.20 3.26 -13.35
CA ASP A 229 13.29 2.87 -14.77
C ASP A 229 11.99 2.20 -15.23
N ILE A 230 11.01 3.02 -15.61
CA ILE A 230 9.71 2.60 -16.10
C ILE A 230 9.87 1.78 -17.39
N ALA A 231 10.78 2.17 -18.27
CA ALA A 231 11.01 1.47 -19.54
C ALA A 231 11.51 0.03 -19.29
N ALA A 232 12.45 -0.15 -18.36
CA ALA A 232 12.91 -1.48 -17.96
C ALA A 232 11.81 -2.31 -17.31
N ALA A 233 10.96 -1.71 -16.47
CA ALA A 233 9.81 -2.39 -15.87
C ALA A 233 8.78 -2.83 -16.92
N GLN A 234 8.49 -1.98 -17.90
CA GLN A 234 7.61 -2.30 -19.04
C GLN A 234 8.19 -3.44 -19.89
N GLU A 235 9.48 -3.37 -20.23
CA GLU A 235 10.16 -4.41 -21.00
C GLU A 235 10.14 -5.76 -20.26
N ALA A 236 10.35 -5.74 -18.93
CA ALA A 236 10.29 -6.94 -18.11
C ALA A 236 8.88 -7.56 -18.11
N ALA A 237 7.82 -6.75 -18.02
CA ALA A 237 6.43 -7.22 -18.08
C ALA A 237 6.10 -7.82 -19.46
N GLN A 238 6.57 -7.21 -20.54
CA GLN A 238 6.40 -7.71 -21.90
C GLN A 238 7.15 -9.03 -22.12
N LYS A 239 8.40 -9.14 -21.66
CA LYS A 239 9.20 -10.38 -21.72
C LYS A 239 8.57 -11.52 -20.92
N ALA A 240 7.89 -11.22 -19.83
CA ALA A 240 7.15 -12.18 -19.02
C ALA A 240 5.84 -12.65 -19.70
N GLY A 241 5.42 -12.02 -20.79
CA GLY A 241 4.17 -12.34 -21.49
C GLY A 241 2.91 -11.88 -20.75
N LEU A 242 3.06 -10.91 -19.84
CA LEU A 242 1.92 -10.32 -19.12
C LEU A 242 1.04 -9.47 -20.05
N PRO A 243 -0.25 -9.28 -19.73
CA PRO A 243 -1.13 -8.43 -20.55
C PRO A 243 -0.54 -7.04 -20.80
N THR A 244 -0.51 -6.61 -22.05
CA THR A 244 0.14 -5.36 -22.50
C THR A 244 -0.32 -4.13 -21.73
N ILE A 245 -1.59 -4.08 -21.38
CA ILE A 245 -2.16 -2.97 -20.58
C ILE A 245 -1.46 -2.78 -19.22
N LEU A 246 -0.92 -3.86 -18.62
CA LEU A 246 -0.22 -3.78 -17.35
C LEU A 246 1.16 -3.10 -17.48
N ALA A 247 1.80 -3.23 -18.64
CA ALA A 247 3.02 -2.50 -18.95
C ALA A 247 2.72 -1.04 -19.33
N GLU A 248 1.73 -0.82 -20.21
CA GLU A 248 1.38 0.52 -20.71
C GLU A 248 0.99 1.48 -19.58
N ARG A 249 0.19 1.04 -18.62
CA ARG A 249 -0.30 1.87 -17.53
C ARG A 249 0.81 2.38 -16.58
N LEU A 250 1.98 1.72 -16.51
CA LEU A 250 3.09 2.16 -15.68
C LEU A 250 3.59 3.56 -16.05
N SER A 251 3.59 3.90 -17.35
CA SER A 251 4.00 5.24 -17.80
C SER A 251 2.89 6.29 -17.72
N MET A 252 1.67 5.86 -17.44
CA MET A 252 0.51 6.77 -17.33
C MET A 252 0.15 7.10 -15.87
N GLY A 253 0.62 6.31 -14.91
CA GLY A 253 0.16 6.41 -13.53
C GLY A 253 -1.33 6.04 -13.39
N ALA A 254 -1.79 4.92 -14.03
CA ALA A 254 -3.20 4.57 -14.20
C ALA A 254 -3.50 3.09 -13.88
#